data_5c6f183a440358ec302fa07c6e513b9c
#
_entry.id   5c6f183a440358ec302fa07c6e513b9c
#
_cell.length_a   1.000
_cell.length_b   1.000
_cell.length_c   1.000
_cell.angle_alpha   90.00
_cell.angle_beta   90.00
_cell.angle_gamma   90.00
#
_symmetry.space_group_name_H-M   'P 1'
#
loop_
_entity.id
_entity.type
_entity.pdbx_description
1 polymer ?
#
loop_
_entity_poly.entity_id
_entity_poly.type
_entity_poly.pdbx_seq_one_letter_code
_entity_poly.pdbx_strand_id
1 'polypeptide(L)'
;MYKRQLQSKAARAGFEFADVSGALDKLDEETRELREAVERGTNFSEELGDVLFAAVKAGRFLNVDPEDALNATCEKFIARFRRVEEACAARGAEMSSLPLDELTRLWNEAKHPTE
;
A
#
# COMPACT_ATOMS: atom_id res chain seq x y z
N MET A 1 -11.12 -7.27 -8.67
CA MET A 1 -11.61 -8.20 -9.68
C MET A 1 -11.57 -7.60 -11.04
N TYR A 2 -12.30 -6.53 -11.27
CA TYR A 2 -12.34 -5.90 -12.57
C TYR A 2 -10.93 -5.52 -13.07
N LYS A 3 -10.09 -5.00 -12.19
CA LYS A 3 -8.72 -4.57 -12.54
C LYS A 3 -7.88 -5.73 -13.05
N ARG A 4 -7.95 -6.87 -12.36
CA ARG A 4 -7.20 -8.07 -12.76
C ARG A 4 -7.72 -8.63 -14.09
N GLN A 5 -9.04 -8.59 -14.27
CA GLN A 5 -9.66 -9.10 -15.50
C GLN A 5 -9.25 -8.28 -16.70
N LEU A 6 -9.19 -6.95 -16.56
CA LEU A 6 -8.73 -6.08 -17.62
C LEU A 6 -7.27 -6.36 -17.99
N GLN A 7 -6.41 -6.51 -16.99
CA GLN A 7 -5.00 -6.77 -17.23
C GLN A 7 -4.79 -8.13 -17.88
N SER A 8 -5.55 -9.14 -17.44
CA SER A 8 -5.46 -10.47 -18.04
C SER A 8 -5.91 -10.45 -19.50
N LYS A 9 -6.97 -9.70 -19.79
CA LYS A 9 -7.44 -9.56 -21.17
C LYS A 9 -6.40 -8.89 -22.04
N ALA A 10 -5.78 -7.82 -21.53
CA ALA A 10 -4.73 -7.10 -22.27
C ALA A 10 -3.52 -8.00 -22.52
N ALA A 11 -3.14 -8.81 -21.55
CA ALA A 11 -2.03 -9.73 -21.70
C ALA A 11 -2.29 -10.75 -22.79
N ARG A 12 -3.51 -11.30 -22.84
CA ARG A 12 -3.88 -12.24 -23.90
C ARG A 12 -3.83 -11.60 -25.28
N ALA A 13 -4.00 -10.29 -25.34
CA ALA A 13 -3.92 -9.53 -26.61
C ALA A 13 -2.50 -9.04 -26.92
N GLY A 14 -1.51 -9.39 -26.11
CA GLY A 14 -0.13 -9.04 -26.33
C GLY A 14 0.39 -7.85 -25.54
N PHE A 15 -0.46 -7.21 -24.72
CA PHE A 15 -0.04 -6.07 -23.88
C PHE A 15 0.47 -6.59 -22.56
N GLU A 16 1.71 -7.06 -22.54
CA GLU A 16 2.28 -7.65 -21.35
C GLU A 16 3.78 -7.41 -21.27
N PHE A 17 4.28 -7.27 -20.04
CA PHE A 17 5.71 -7.24 -19.81
C PHE A 17 6.27 -8.66 -19.90
N ALA A 18 7.56 -8.78 -20.12
CA ALA A 18 8.21 -10.08 -20.23
C ALA A 18 8.25 -10.81 -18.89
N ASP A 19 8.41 -10.06 -17.78
CA ASP A 19 8.52 -10.63 -16.45
C ASP A 19 8.14 -9.60 -15.40
N VAL A 20 8.22 -10.03 -14.13
CA VAL A 20 7.85 -9.16 -13.00
C VAL A 20 8.76 -7.95 -12.87
N SER A 21 10.00 -8.08 -13.30
CA SER A 21 10.95 -6.95 -13.23
C SER A 21 10.43 -5.77 -14.06
N GLY A 22 9.89 -6.04 -15.25
CA GLY A 22 9.30 -4.99 -16.08
C GLY A 22 8.10 -4.34 -15.41
N ALA A 23 7.28 -5.16 -14.76
CA ALA A 23 6.12 -4.63 -14.04
C ALA A 23 6.53 -3.75 -12.87
N LEU A 24 7.58 -4.14 -12.16
CA LEU A 24 8.09 -3.34 -11.04
C LEU A 24 8.74 -2.05 -11.51
N ASP A 25 9.45 -2.10 -12.64
CA ASP A 25 10.02 -0.88 -13.23
C ASP A 25 8.92 0.11 -13.58
N LYS A 26 7.80 -0.40 -14.09
CA LYS A 26 6.66 0.45 -14.42
C LYS A 26 6.06 1.07 -13.16
N LEU A 27 5.98 0.29 -12.09
CA LEU A 27 5.50 0.80 -10.82
C LEU A 27 6.40 1.94 -10.31
N ASP A 28 7.72 1.77 -10.43
CA ASP A 28 8.66 2.82 -10.04
C ASP A 28 8.44 4.08 -10.89
N GLU A 29 8.23 3.91 -12.19
CA GLU A 29 7.96 5.03 -13.09
C GLU A 29 6.70 5.78 -12.70
N GLU A 30 5.63 5.05 -12.40
CA GLU A 30 4.35 5.67 -12.04
C GLU A 30 4.44 6.37 -10.68
N THR A 31 5.21 5.81 -9.75
CA THR A 31 5.41 6.47 -8.46
C THR A 31 6.14 7.80 -8.65
N ARG A 32 7.13 7.83 -9.54
CA ARG A 32 7.85 9.07 -9.83
C ARG A 32 6.93 10.10 -10.47
N GLU A 33 6.04 9.67 -11.37
CA GLU A 33 5.09 10.59 -12.01
C GLU A 33 4.10 11.16 -11.02
N LEU A 34 3.69 10.35 -10.03
CA LEU A 34 2.85 10.85 -8.95
C LEU A 34 3.58 11.92 -8.13
N ARG A 35 4.86 11.69 -7.84
CA ARG A 35 5.66 12.68 -7.11
C ARG A 35 5.75 13.99 -7.89
N GLU A 36 5.94 13.92 -9.20
CA GLU A 36 5.97 15.10 -10.05
C GLU A 36 4.62 15.83 -10.06
N ALA A 37 3.53 15.07 -10.06
CA ALA A 37 2.20 15.65 -10.02
C ALA A 37 1.98 16.42 -8.71
N VAL A 38 2.49 15.88 -7.59
CA VAL A 38 2.42 16.57 -6.30
C VAL A 38 3.18 17.90 -6.35
N GLU A 39 4.35 17.90 -6.98
CA GLU A 39 5.15 19.11 -7.11
C GLU A 39 4.45 20.16 -7.98
N ARG A 40 3.77 19.71 -9.03
CA ARG A 40 3.03 20.61 -9.93
C ARG A 40 1.67 21.04 -9.36
N GLY A 41 1.15 20.28 -8.39
CA GLY A 41 -0.13 20.58 -7.78
C GLY A 41 -1.34 20.17 -8.62
N THR A 42 -1.20 19.17 -9.48
CA THR A 42 -2.28 18.75 -10.36
C THR A 42 -2.21 17.26 -10.69
N ASN A 43 -3.30 16.71 -11.22
CA ASN A 43 -3.40 15.34 -11.74
C ASN A 43 -3.16 14.25 -10.68
N PHE A 44 -3.45 14.56 -9.41
CA PHE A 44 -3.21 13.59 -8.33
C PHE A 44 -4.00 12.31 -8.51
N SER A 45 -5.27 12.43 -8.88
CA SER A 45 -6.16 11.28 -8.99
C SER A 45 -5.73 10.36 -10.12
N GLU A 46 -5.40 10.93 -11.26
CA GLU A 46 -4.97 10.15 -12.41
C GLU A 46 -3.66 9.42 -12.12
N GLU A 47 -2.68 10.13 -11.55
CA GLU A 47 -1.37 9.53 -11.30
C GLU A 47 -1.45 8.48 -10.18
N LEU A 48 -2.27 8.71 -9.16
CA LEU A 48 -2.47 7.70 -8.12
C LEU A 48 -3.14 6.45 -8.71
N GLY A 49 -4.12 6.64 -9.59
CA GLY A 49 -4.75 5.51 -10.28
C GLY A 49 -3.75 4.69 -11.07
N ASP A 50 -2.81 5.37 -11.75
CA ASP A 50 -1.77 4.68 -12.51
C ASP A 50 -0.83 3.87 -11.61
N VAL A 51 -0.49 4.41 -10.43
CA VAL A 51 0.32 3.68 -9.45
C VAL A 51 -0.41 2.41 -9.00
N LEU A 52 -1.69 2.55 -8.66
CA LEU A 52 -2.46 1.39 -8.19
C LEU A 52 -2.60 0.34 -9.28
N PHE A 53 -2.82 0.76 -10.52
CA PHE A 53 -2.94 -0.17 -11.63
C PHE A 53 -1.63 -0.92 -11.87
N ALA A 54 -0.51 -0.21 -11.78
CA ALA A 54 0.81 -0.83 -11.92
C ALA A 54 1.08 -1.83 -10.79
N ALA A 55 0.65 -1.51 -9.57
CA ALA A 55 0.80 -2.44 -8.45
C ALA A 55 -0.01 -3.72 -8.66
N VAL A 56 -1.24 -3.59 -9.17
CA VAL A 56 -2.08 -4.75 -9.49
C VAL A 56 -1.39 -5.62 -10.54
N LYS A 57 -0.78 -5.00 -11.55
CA LYS A 57 -0.07 -5.72 -12.59
C LYS A 57 1.10 -6.53 -12.02
N ALA A 58 1.87 -5.94 -11.11
CA ALA A 58 2.98 -6.64 -10.46
C ALA A 58 2.44 -7.86 -9.68
N GLY A 59 1.33 -7.69 -8.99
CA GLY A 59 0.71 -8.79 -8.27
C GLY A 59 0.31 -9.93 -9.19
N ARG A 60 -0.16 -9.62 -10.38
CA ARG A 60 -0.54 -10.63 -11.35
C ARG A 60 0.66 -11.52 -11.73
N PHE A 61 1.83 -10.92 -11.92
CA PHE A 61 3.05 -11.69 -12.22
C PHE A 61 3.45 -12.59 -11.06
N LEU A 62 3.15 -12.18 -9.83
CA LEU A 62 3.50 -12.95 -8.64
C LEU A 62 2.40 -13.93 -8.24
N ASN A 63 1.32 -13.98 -9.01
CA ASN A 63 0.17 -14.83 -8.74
C ASN A 63 -0.45 -14.51 -7.37
N VAL A 64 -0.48 -13.24 -7.03
CA VAL A 64 -1.05 -12.73 -5.79
C VAL A 64 -2.30 -11.93 -6.11
N ASP A 65 -3.40 -12.24 -5.42
CA ASP A 65 -4.61 -11.46 -5.55
C ASP A 65 -4.43 -10.13 -4.79
N PRO A 66 -4.43 -9.01 -5.49
CA PRO A 66 -4.15 -7.72 -4.84
C PRO A 66 -5.21 -7.32 -3.82
N GLU A 67 -6.47 -7.72 -4.02
CA GLU A 67 -7.51 -7.40 -3.04
C GLU A 67 -7.32 -8.19 -1.76
N ASP A 68 -6.98 -9.47 -1.87
CA ASP A 68 -6.68 -10.28 -0.70
C ASP A 68 -5.46 -9.75 0.05
N ALA A 69 -4.42 -9.37 -0.69
CA ALA A 69 -3.21 -8.81 -0.09
C ALA A 69 -3.52 -7.51 0.65
N LEU A 70 -4.34 -6.65 0.05
CA LEU A 70 -4.71 -5.38 0.66
C LEU A 70 -5.56 -5.61 1.91
N ASN A 71 -6.51 -6.56 1.84
CA ASN A 71 -7.34 -6.89 3.00
C ASN A 71 -6.50 -7.39 4.16
N ALA A 72 -5.50 -8.23 3.89
CA ALA A 72 -4.60 -8.71 4.93
C ALA A 72 -3.82 -7.55 5.56
N THR A 73 -3.40 -6.59 4.76
CA THR A 73 -2.71 -5.41 5.26
C THR A 73 -3.62 -4.56 6.14
N CYS A 74 -4.89 -4.42 5.76
CA CYS A 74 -5.85 -3.69 6.58
C CYS A 74 -6.05 -4.38 7.92
N GLU A 75 -6.12 -5.70 7.94
CA GLU A 75 -6.29 -6.44 9.19
C GLU A 75 -5.06 -6.30 10.09
N LYS A 76 -3.88 -6.31 9.51
CA LYS A 76 -2.65 -6.04 10.25
C LYS A 76 -2.68 -4.65 10.86
N PHE A 77 -3.12 -3.66 10.10
CA PHE A 77 -3.20 -2.29 10.57
C PHE A 77 -4.15 -2.20 11.77
N ILE A 78 -5.31 -2.82 11.66
CA ILE A 78 -6.30 -2.80 12.74
C ILE A 78 -5.71 -3.42 14.01
N ALA A 79 -5.04 -4.56 13.90
CA ALA A 79 -4.46 -5.24 15.06
C ALA A 79 -3.38 -4.38 15.70
N ARG A 80 -2.53 -3.76 14.90
CA ARG A 80 -1.46 -2.90 15.42
C ARG A 80 -2.02 -1.65 16.07
N PHE A 81 -3.04 -1.06 15.45
CA PHE A 81 -3.68 0.14 16.01
C PHE A 81 -4.30 -0.15 17.37
N ARG A 82 -4.95 -1.32 17.51
CA ARG A 82 -5.53 -1.71 18.81
C ARG A 82 -4.45 -1.84 19.88
N ARG A 83 -3.27 -2.35 19.54
CA ARG A 83 -2.18 -2.44 20.50
C ARG A 83 -1.70 -1.06 20.94
N VAL A 84 -1.66 -0.11 20.00
CA VAL A 84 -1.30 1.26 20.34
C VAL A 84 -2.36 1.87 21.26
N GLU A 85 -3.63 1.63 20.95
CA GLU A 85 -4.72 2.12 21.82
C GLU A 85 -4.61 1.55 23.22
N GLU A 86 -4.32 0.25 23.33
CA GLU A 86 -4.18 -0.41 24.64
C GLU A 86 -2.98 0.13 25.40
N ALA A 87 -1.88 0.38 24.71
CA ALA A 87 -0.70 0.95 25.35
C ALA A 87 -0.97 2.34 25.88
N CYS A 88 -1.73 3.16 25.15
CA CYS A 88 -2.09 4.48 25.60
C CYS A 88 -3.02 4.40 26.81
N ALA A 89 -4.01 3.52 26.77
CA ALA A 89 -4.95 3.34 27.86
C ALA A 89 -4.24 2.89 29.14
N ALA A 90 -3.26 1.99 29.01
CA ALA A 90 -2.49 1.51 30.16
C ALA A 90 -1.70 2.63 30.84
N ARG A 91 -1.34 3.66 30.09
CA ARG A 91 -0.63 4.82 30.62
C ARG A 91 -1.59 5.92 31.08
N GLY A 92 -2.89 5.74 30.89
CA GLY A 92 -3.84 6.79 31.18
C GLY A 92 -3.72 7.99 30.25
N ALA A 93 -3.16 7.79 29.05
CA ALA A 93 -2.95 8.86 28.09
C ALA A 93 -3.92 8.74 26.93
N GLU A 94 -4.35 9.89 26.41
CA GLU A 94 -5.13 9.91 25.18
C GLU A 94 -4.15 9.93 24.01
N MET A 95 -4.44 9.12 22.99
CA MET A 95 -3.56 9.00 21.82
C MET A 95 -3.33 10.36 21.17
N SER A 96 -4.39 11.18 21.07
CA SER A 96 -4.30 12.49 20.44
C SER A 96 -3.41 13.47 21.19
N SER A 97 -3.08 13.18 22.45
CA SER A 97 -2.25 14.06 23.26
C SER A 97 -0.76 13.74 23.17
N LEU A 98 -0.41 12.63 22.50
CA LEU A 98 0.99 12.20 22.41
C LEU A 98 1.65 12.79 21.16
N PRO A 99 2.94 13.14 21.24
CA PRO A 99 3.65 13.60 20.05
C PRO A 99 3.85 12.48 19.04
N LEU A 100 4.04 12.84 17.79
CA LEU A 100 4.12 11.86 16.71
C LEU A 100 5.25 10.85 16.90
N ASP A 101 6.40 11.30 17.41
CA ASP A 101 7.53 10.39 17.64
C ASP A 101 7.19 9.32 18.69
N GLU A 102 6.41 9.66 19.71
CA GLU A 102 5.97 8.70 20.72
C GLU A 102 4.98 7.71 20.11
N LEU A 103 4.04 8.20 19.30
CA LEU A 103 3.09 7.32 18.61
C LEU A 103 3.82 6.39 17.65
N THR A 104 4.84 6.89 16.96
CA THR A 104 5.64 6.06 16.05
C THR A 104 6.37 4.96 16.81
N ARG A 105 6.89 5.28 18.01
CA ARG A 105 7.54 4.28 18.83
C ARG A 105 6.56 3.18 19.24
N LEU A 106 5.36 3.57 19.68
CA LEU A 106 4.33 2.61 20.06
C LEU A 106 3.91 1.75 18.87
N TRP A 107 3.80 2.35 17.69
CA TRP A 107 3.46 1.64 16.48
C TRP A 107 4.53 0.60 16.12
N ASN A 108 5.80 0.99 16.23
CA ASN A 108 6.90 0.07 15.94
C ASN A 108 6.94 -1.09 16.92
N GLU A 109 6.61 -0.85 18.18
CA GLU A 109 6.51 -1.93 19.17
C GLU A 109 5.35 -2.86 18.84
N ALA A 110 4.25 -2.32 18.34
CA ALA A 110 3.09 -3.12 17.97
C ALA A 110 3.38 -4.02 16.77
N LYS A 111 4.26 -3.60 15.87
CA LYS A 111 4.66 -4.41 14.72
C LYS A 111 5.42 -5.66 15.14
N HIS A 112 6.16 -5.59 16.23
CA HIS A 112 7.01 -6.68 16.71
C HIS A 112 6.71 -6.93 18.19
N PRO A 113 5.51 -7.46 18.48
CA PRO A 113 5.15 -7.70 19.86
C PRO A 113 6.07 -8.73 20.49
N THR A 114 6.48 -8.48 21.72
CA THR A 114 7.23 -9.46 22.50
C THR A 114 6.24 -10.37 23.20
N GLU A 115 6.55 -11.64 23.20
CA GLU A 115 5.75 -12.63 23.92
C GLU A 115 5.86 -12.49 25.42
#